data_af6e94f45db85afe080e75d57c6ab78b
#
_entry.id   af6e94f45db85afe080e75d57c6ab78b
#
_cell.length_a   1.000
_cell.length_b   1.000
_cell.length_c   1.000
_cell.angle_alpha   90.00
_cell.angle_beta   90.00
_cell.angle_gamma   90.00
#
_symmetry.space_group_name_H-M   'P 1'
#
loop_
_entity.id
_entity.type
_entity.pdbx_description
1 polymer ?
#
loop_
_entity_poly.entity_id
_entity_poly.type
_entity_poly.pdbx_seq_one_letter_code
_entity_poly.pdbx_strand_id
1 'polypeptide(L)'
;MALCPSTCSVALPQSITGGCGITIRNGGISKFAFIKCDYIFADLSSRAEWEAAVASGDVVFSGLLLAQKPKGSFTKKRISSCAPEQLVGKENQVTFQDYNSDPEDCKDVDFWNTIVTNSSSYRWGYYTCDGYFYGIVDEFSIEVDHVIEDNSTGNIF
;
A
#
# COMPACT_ATOMS: atom_id res chain seq x y z
N MET A 1 28.59 0.81 -29.14
CA MET A 1 29.22 1.39 -27.94
C MET A 1 28.44 2.65 -27.56
N ALA A 2 27.69 2.64 -26.47
CA ALA A 2 27.05 3.84 -25.99
C ALA A 2 28.08 4.68 -25.25
N LEU A 3 28.43 5.83 -25.81
CA LEU A 3 29.32 6.79 -25.19
C LEU A 3 28.50 7.52 -24.10
N CYS A 4 28.87 7.32 -22.85
CA CYS A 4 28.36 8.19 -21.79
C CYS A 4 28.80 9.63 -22.07
N PRO A 5 27.89 10.60 -22.04
CA PRO A 5 28.28 11.98 -22.21
C PRO A 5 29.24 12.39 -21.10
N SER A 6 30.40 12.91 -21.48
CA SER A 6 31.50 13.27 -20.56
C SER A 6 31.17 14.39 -19.57
N THR A 7 29.97 14.95 -19.65
CA THR A 7 29.48 16.08 -18.83
C THR A 7 28.55 15.68 -17.68
N CYS A 8 28.15 14.41 -17.59
CA CYS A 8 27.30 13.93 -16.51
C CYS A 8 28.12 13.13 -15.49
N SER A 9 28.86 13.84 -14.65
CA SER A 9 29.57 13.24 -13.52
C SER A 9 28.63 13.15 -12.30
N VAL A 10 27.80 12.13 -12.28
CA VAL A 10 27.05 11.79 -11.07
C VAL A 10 27.81 10.70 -10.33
N ALA A 11 28.10 10.93 -9.06
CA ALA A 11 28.76 9.94 -8.23
C ALA A 11 27.91 8.67 -8.12
N LEU A 12 28.53 7.51 -8.26
CA LEU A 12 27.85 6.24 -8.03
C LEU A 12 27.48 6.09 -6.55
N PRO A 13 26.36 5.45 -6.24
CA PRO A 13 26.04 5.12 -4.87
C PRO A 13 27.05 4.09 -4.32
N GLN A 14 27.13 4.00 -3.01
CA GLN A 14 27.97 2.98 -2.37
C GLN A 14 27.48 1.58 -2.75
N SER A 15 28.43 0.66 -2.90
CA SER A 15 28.11 -0.74 -3.15
C SER A 15 27.32 -1.33 -1.97
N ILE A 16 26.30 -2.10 -2.30
CA ILE A 16 25.53 -2.82 -1.28
C ILE A 16 26.41 -3.99 -0.81
N THR A 17 26.87 -3.91 0.43
CA THR A 17 27.53 -5.04 1.08
C THR A 17 26.46 -5.93 1.70
N GLY A 18 26.30 -7.13 1.15
CA GLY A 18 25.45 -8.15 1.77
C GLY A 18 26.02 -8.52 3.14
N GLY A 19 25.29 -8.19 4.21
CA GLY A 19 25.66 -8.58 5.57
C GLY A 19 25.29 -10.01 5.88
N CYS A 20 26.09 -10.71 6.67
CA CYS A 20 25.64 -11.93 7.34
C CYS A 20 24.50 -11.57 8.32
N GLY A 21 23.36 -12.23 8.22
CA GLY A 21 22.23 -11.98 9.12
C GLY A 21 21.04 -11.25 8.47
N ILE A 22 20.93 -11.30 7.15
CA ILE A 22 19.73 -10.81 6.47
C ILE A 22 18.55 -11.67 6.90
N THR A 23 17.63 -11.07 7.66
CA THR A 23 16.36 -11.71 7.96
C THR A 23 15.49 -11.69 6.72
N ILE A 24 15.16 -12.86 6.19
CA ILE A 24 14.18 -12.99 5.11
C ILE A 24 12.82 -12.59 5.69
N ARG A 25 12.26 -11.49 5.19
CA ARG A 25 10.95 -11.01 5.63
C ARG A 25 9.85 -11.62 4.78
N ASN A 26 8.81 -12.07 5.45
CA ASN A 26 7.58 -12.47 4.77
C ASN A 26 6.96 -11.23 4.10
N GLY A 27 6.81 -11.27 2.78
CA GLY A 27 6.23 -10.19 1.99
C GLY A 27 4.70 -10.10 2.06
N GLY A 28 4.04 -11.02 2.78
CA GLY A 28 2.58 -11.03 2.91
C GLY A 28 2.06 -9.85 3.72
N ILE A 29 0.92 -9.32 3.29
CA ILE A 29 0.17 -8.30 4.02
C ILE A 29 -0.85 -9.03 4.89
N SER A 30 -0.93 -8.67 6.17
CA SER A 30 -1.86 -9.28 7.11
C SER A 30 -3.16 -8.49 7.25
N LYS A 31 -3.09 -7.17 7.24
CA LYS A 31 -4.26 -6.29 7.36
C LYS A 31 -3.96 -4.89 6.83
N PHE A 32 -5.02 -4.19 6.46
CA PHE A 32 -4.97 -2.77 6.12
C PHE A 32 -5.35 -1.89 7.30
N ALA A 33 -4.80 -0.69 7.33
CA ALA A 33 -5.21 0.38 8.22
C ALA A 33 -5.72 1.55 7.38
N PHE A 34 -6.89 2.05 7.71
CA PHE A 34 -7.46 3.25 7.11
C PHE A 34 -7.52 4.34 8.17
N ILE A 35 -7.02 5.51 7.84
CA ILE A 35 -6.78 6.62 8.75
C ILE A 35 -7.51 7.83 8.19
N LYS A 36 -8.22 8.57 9.01
CA LYS A 36 -8.81 9.84 8.60
C LYS A 36 -7.74 10.82 8.12
N CYS A 37 -8.02 11.58 7.06
CA CYS A 37 -7.06 12.53 6.48
C CYS A 37 -6.64 13.64 7.46
N ASP A 38 -7.49 14.03 8.38
CA ASP A 38 -7.25 15.06 9.39
C ASP A 38 -6.52 14.55 10.64
N TYR A 39 -6.41 13.24 10.83
CA TYR A 39 -5.71 12.67 11.97
C TYR A 39 -4.19 12.63 11.72
N ILE A 40 -3.42 13.23 12.62
CA ILE A 40 -1.96 13.27 12.54
C ILE A 40 -1.38 12.55 13.75
N PHE A 41 -0.56 11.53 13.49
CA PHE A 41 0.19 10.85 14.55
C PHE A 41 1.34 11.75 15.04
N ALA A 42 1.47 11.87 16.34
CA ALA A 42 2.65 12.49 16.96
C ALA A 42 3.86 11.54 16.92
N ASP A 43 3.61 10.26 17.15
CA ASP A 43 4.62 9.20 17.08
C ASP A 43 4.02 7.92 16.49
N LEU A 44 4.37 7.63 15.24
CA LEU A 44 3.93 6.42 14.54
C LEU A 44 4.42 5.10 15.19
N SER A 45 5.43 5.16 16.03
CA SER A 45 5.95 3.99 16.76
C SER A 45 5.21 3.75 18.08
N SER A 46 4.40 4.69 18.52
CA SER A 46 3.66 4.60 19.79
C SER A 46 2.42 3.71 19.66
N ARG A 47 2.50 2.53 20.27
CA ARG A 47 1.34 1.63 20.34
C ARG A 47 0.14 2.27 21.05
N ALA A 48 0.39 3.03 22.10
CA ALA A 48 -0.66 3.70 22.87
C ALA A 48 -1.43 4.73 22.03
N GLU A 49 -0.74 5.43 21.14
CA GLU A 49 -1.38 6.38 20.22
C GLU A 49 -2.26 5.65 19.18
N TRP A 50 -1.82 4.52 18.65
CA TRP A 50 -2.63 3.69 17.78
C TRP A 50 -3.89 3.16 18.48
N GLU A 51 -3.76 2.67 19.71
CA GLU A 51 -4.90 2.20 20.50
C GLU A 51 -5.90 3.32 20.77
N ALA A 52 -5.42 4.52 21.10
CA ALA A 52 -6.27 5.70 21.29
C ALA A 52 -6.98 6.12 20.00
N ALA A 53 -6.28 6.12 18.86
CA ALA A 53 -6.84 6.46 17.56
C ALA A 53 -7.92 5.45 17.10
N VAL A 54 -7.73 4.18 17.39
CA VAL A 54 -8.75 3.15 17.13
C VAL A 54 -9.96 3.35 18.04
N ALA A 55 -9.74 3.64 19.32
CA ALA A 55 -10.83 3.88 20.27
C ALA A 55 -11.65 5.13 19.93
N SER A 56 -11.03 6.18 19.39
CA SER A 56 -11.73 7.38 18.91
C SER A 56 -12.40 7.20 17.54
N GLY A 57 -12.09 6.14 16.81
CA GLY A 57 -12.61 5.89 15.47
C GLY A 57 -11.89 6.67 14.37
N ASP A 58 -10.71 7.22 14.63
CA ASP A 58 -9.88 7.93 13.65
C ASP A 58 -9.04 6.98 12.81
N VAL A 59 -8.84 5.77 13.31
CA VAL A 59 -8.18 4.66 12.61
C VAL A 59 -9.05 3.42 12.66
N VAL A 60 -9.21 2.75 11.53
CA VAL A 60 -9.92 1.46 11.43
C VAL A 60 -9.00 0.45 10.76
N PHE A 61 -9.04 -0.77 11.24
CA PHE A 61 -8.35 -1.89 10.61
C PHE A 61 -9.32 -2.77 9.84
N SER A 62 -8.87 -3.29 8.69
CA SER A 62 -9.53 -4.44 8.09
C SER A 62 -9.35 -5.68 8.95
N GLY A 63 -10.13 -6.72 8.70
CA GLY A 63 -9.83 -8.06 9.19
C GLY A 63 -8.50 -8.59 8.63
N LEU A 64 -8.17 -9.83 8.97
CA LEU A 64 -7.02 -10.52 8.37
C LEU A 64 -7.28 -10.77 6.89
N LEU A 65 -6.32 -10.39 6.06
CA LEU A 65 -6.39 -10.46 4.61
C LEU A 65 -5.34 -11.40 4.03
N LEU A 66 -5.61 -11.90 2.84
CA LEU A 66 -4.60 -12.49 1.98
C LEU A 66 -4.21 -11.47 0.92
N ALA A 67 -3.06 -10.84 1.07
CA ALA A 67 -2.54 -9.89 0.12
C ALA A 67 -1.01 -9.95 0.05
N GLN A 68 -0.47 -9.47 -1.06
CA GLN A 68 0.96 -9.39 -1.28
C GLN A 68 1.39 -7.93 -1.36
N LYS A 69 2.65 -7.66 -1.03
CA LYS A 69 3.25 -6.33 -1.18
C LYS A 69 3.04 -5.78 -2.58
N PRO A 70 2.81 -4.46 -2.68
CA PRO A 70 2.55 -3.83 -3.97
C PRO A 70 3.69 -4.08 -4.94
N LYS A 71 3.32 -4.44 -6.16
CA LYS A 71 4.24 -4.42 -7.31
C LYS A 71 4.02 -3.10 -8.03
N GLY A 72 5.09 -2.32 -8.18
CA GLY A 72 5.03 -1.11 -8.99
C GLY A 72 5.07 -1.43 -10.48
N SER A 73 4.18 -0.86 -11.25
CA SER A 73 4.31 -0.74 -12.69
C SER A 73 4.86 0.64 -13.06
N PHE A 74 5.74 0.65 -14.05
CA PHE A 74 6.38 1.90 -14.50
C PHE A 74 5.82 2.28 -15.87
N THR A 75 5.31 3.49 -15.97
CA THR A 75 4.90 4.06 -17.25
C THR A 75 6.06 4.84 -17.83
N LYS A 76 6.53 4.39 -18.99
CA LYS A 76 7.58 5.07 -19.78
C LYS A 76 6.95 5.76 -20.96
N LYS A 77 7.39 6.96 -21.26
CA LYS A 77 6.95 7.72 -22.41
C LYS A 77 8.15 8.28 -23.18
N ARG A 78 8.07 8.19 -24.48
CA ARG A 78 9.03 8.84 -25.37
C ARG A 78 8.53 10.23 -25.71
N ILE A 79 9.32 11.24 -25.41
CA ILE A 79 8.96 12.65 -25.63
C ILE A 79 9.12 13.05 -27.10
N SER A 80 10.09 12.43 -27.79
CA SER A 80 10.30 12.60 -29.24
C SER A 80 10.86 11.31 -29.84
N SER A 81 10.78 11.16 -31.16
CA SER A 81 11.31 9.99 -31.86
C SER A 81 12.83 9.82 -31.69
N CYS A 82 13.55 10.88 -31.37
CA CYS A 82 15.01 10.86 -31.16
C CYS A 82 15.39 10.81 -29.69
N ALA A 83 14.44 10.90 -28.75
CA ALA A 83 14.73 10.86 -27.32
C ALA A 83 14.59 9.42 -26.77
N PRO A 84 15.40 9.04 -25.76
CA PRO A 84 15.19 7.83 -25.04
C PRO A 84 13.85 7.85 -24.27
N GLU A 85 13.33 6.68 -23.94
CA GLU A 85 12.16 6.57 -23.10
C GLU A 85 12.46 7.09 -21.68
N GLN A 86 11.58 7.93 -21.18
CA GLN A 86 11.66 8.50 -19.85
C GLN A 86 10.56 7.93 -18.95
N LEU A 87 10.88 7.72 -17.67
CA LEU A 87 9.92 7.33 -16.66
C LEU A 87 8.98 8.50 -16.36
N VAL A 88 7.70 8.33 -16.67
CA VAL A 88 6.69 9.38 -16.50
C VAL A 88 5.85 9.15 -15.26
N GLY A 89 5.72 7.90 -14.82
CA GLY A 89 4.91 7.58 -13.66
C GLY A 89 5.23 6.19 -13.11
N LYS A 90 4.85 6.01 -11.87
CA LYS A 90 4.86 4.74 -11.17
C LYS A 90 3.52 4.55 -10.50
N GLU A 91 2.89 3.44 -10.78
CA GLU A 91 1.65 3.02 -10.14
C GLU A 91 1.93 1.77 -9.29
N ASN A 92 1.43 1.75 -8.07
CA ASN A 92 1.52 0.60 -7.20
C ASN A 92 0.12 0.03 -7.01
N GLN A 93 -0.03 -1.26 -7.23
CA GLN A 93 -1.29 -1.97 -7.05
C GLN A 93 -1.12 -3.07 -6.02
N VAL A 94 -2.07 -3.16 -5.10
CA VAL A 94 -2.19 -4.26 -4.14
C VAL A 94 -3.48 -5.00 -4.44
N THR A 95 -3.36 -6.28 -4.74
CA THR A 95 -4.51 -7.19 -4.85
C THR A 95 -4.68 -7.92 -3.52
N PHE A 96 -5.90 -7.99 -3.04
CA PHE A 96 -6.21 -8.64 -1.77
C PHE A 96 -7.47 -9.50 -1.86
N GLN A 97 -7.57 -10.42 -0.92
CA GLN A 97 -8.75 -11.24 -0.69
C GLN A 97 -9.05 -11.25 0.80
N ASP A 98 -10.29 -10.97 1.14
CA ASP A 98 -10.77 -10.99 2.51
C ASP A 98 -11.65 -12.24 2.70
N TYR A 99 -11.02 -13.31 3.18
CA TYR A 99 -11.71 -14.56 3.48
C TYR A 99 -12.44 -14.57 4.82
N ASN A 100 -12.26 -13.52 5.61
CA ASN A 100 -12.84 -13.41 6.95
C ASN A 100 -14.08 -12.51 6.97
N SER A 101 -14.37 -11.79 5.87
CA SER A 101 -15.61 -11.05 5.76
C SER A 101 -16.75 -12.01 5.41
N ASP A 102 -17.85 -11.85 6.09
CA ASP A 102 -19.08 -12.57 5.79
C ASP A 102 -19.92 -11.73 4.81
N PRO A 103 -20.09 -12.17 3.54
CA PRO A 103 -20.90 -11.44 2.58
C PRO A 103 -22.39 -11.36 2.94
N GLU A 104 -22.86 -12.21 3.85
CA GLU A 104 -24.21 -12.14 4.42
C GLU A 104 -24.29 -11.20 5.63
N ASP A 105 -23.16 -10.82 6.25
CA ASP A 105 -23.14 -9.82 7.32
C ASP A 105 -23.09 -8.41 6.69
N CYS A 106 -24.19 -7.69 6.86
CA CYS A 106 -24.31 -6.30 6.40
C CYS A 106 -23.18 -5.40 6.92
N LYS A 107 -22.60 -5.68 8.07
CA LYS A 107 -21.54 -4.86 8.65
C LYS A 107 -20.23 -4.98 7.87
N ASP A 108 -19.87 -6.19 7.43
CA ASP A 108 -18.64 -6.41 6.66
C ASP A 108 -18.77 -5.81 5.27
N VAL A 109 -19.92 -5.98 4.63
CA VAL A 109 -20.24 -5.36 3.34
C VAL A 109 -20.24 -3.84 3.47
N ASP A 110 -20.87 -3.29 4.51
CA ASP A 110 -20.94 -1.85 4.78
C ASP A 110 -19.54 -1.26 5.06
N PHE A 111 -18.66 -2.00 5.73
CA PHE A 111 -17.28 -1.57 5.95
C PHE A 111 -16.58 -1.29 4.62
N TRP A 112 -16.55 -2.27 3.72
CA TRP A 112 -15.89 -2.11 2.43
C TRP A 112 -16.57 -1.06 1.54
N ASN A 113 -17.90 -1.02 1.51
CA ASN A 113 -18.64 0.00 0.77
C ASN A 113 -18.34 1.42 1.28
N THR A 114 -18.22 1.58 2.59
CA THR A 114 -17.88 2.86 3.20
C THR A 114 -16.46 3.30 2.82
N ILE A 115 -15.50 2.37 2.85
CA ILE A 115 -14.12 2.66 2.44
C ILE A 115 -14.04 3.04 0.95
N VAL A 116 -14.73 2.30 0.08
CA VAL A 116 -14.76 2.57 -1.36
C VAL A 116 -15.36 3.95 -1.64
N THR A 117 -16.50 4.25 -1.01
CA THR A 117 -17.23 5.50 -1.26
C THR A 117 -16.47 6.72 -0.76
N ASN A 118 -15.75 6.60 0.34
CA ASN A 118 -15.06 7.72 0.99
C ASN A 118 -13.53 7.63 0.90
N SER A 119 -12.98 6.91 -0.06
CA SER A 119 -11.53 6.71 -0.20
C SER A 119 -10.72 8.00 -0.24
N SER A 120 -11.28 9.07 -0.84
CA SER A 120 -10.66 10.40 -0.88
C SER A 120 -10.54 11.11 0.49
N SER A 121 -11.28 10.64 1.49
CA SER A 121 -11.28 11.18 2.86
C SER A 121 -10.39 10.38 3.81
N TYR A 122 -9.72 9.36 3.31
CA TYR A 122 -8.88 8.49 4.09
C TYR A 122 -7.46 8.42 3.54
N ARG A 123 -6.54 8.07 4.43
CA ARG A 123 -5.19 7.61 4.09
C ARG A 123 -5.10 6.14 4.43
N TRP A 124 -4.22 5.40 3.81
CA TRP A 124 -4.09 3.98 4.08
C TRP A 124 -2.65 3.54 4.27
N GLY A 125 -2.51 2.45 4.96
CA GLY A 125 -1.28 1.72 5.13
C GLY A 125 -1.57 0.25 5.38
N TYR A 126 -0.55 -0.56 5.55
CA TYR A 126 -0.72 -1.98 5.77
C TYR A 126 0.30 -2.55 6.76
N TYR A 127 -0.12 -3.59 7.46
CA TYR A 127 0.75 -4.42 8.27
C TYR A 127 1.15 -5.68 7.52
N THR A 128 2.41 -6.05 7.65
CA THR A 128 2.91 -7.34 7.16
C THR A 128 2.71 -8.43 8.20
N CYS A 129 2.82 -9.70 7.77
CA CYS A 129 2.77 -10.84 8.66
C CYS A 129 3.89 -10.82 9.71
N ASP A 130 4.99 -10.12 9.45
CA ASP A 130 6.11 -9.95 10.37
C ASP A 130 5.91 -8.80 11.39
N GLY A 131 4.75 -8.15 11.37
CA GLY A 131 4.39 -7.08 12.31
C GLY A 131 4.94 -5.69 11.95
N TYR A 132 5.45 -5.48 10.75
CA TYR A 132 5.88 -4.17 10.29
C TYR A 132 4.73 -3.40 9.63
N PHE A 133 4.68 -2.11 9.93
CA PHE A 133 3.75 -1.19 9.29
C PHE A 133 4.43 -0.47 8.12
N TYR A 134 3.73 -0.37 7.02
CA TYR A 134 4.15 0.36 5.82
C TYR A 134 3.04 1.29 5.34
N GLY A 135 3.42 2.44 4.89
CA GLY A 135 2.50 3.43 4.31
C GLY A 135 2.42 4.65 5.19
N ILE A 136 1.61 5.32 5.14
CA ILE A 136 0.55 6.29 5.09
C ILE A 136 0.57 6.93 3.70
N VAL A 137 -0.28 6.43 2.85
CA VAL A 137 -0.48 6.96 1.50
C VAL A 137 -1.68 7.87 1.53
N ASP A 138 -1.48 9.11 1.10
CA ASP A 138 -2.51 10.16 1.16
C ASP A 138 -3.57 10.03 0.06
N GLU A 139 -3.19 9.45 -1.07
CA GLU A 139 -4.09 9.26 -2.20
C GLU A 139 -4.10 7.80 -2.62
N PHE A 140 -5.28 7.22 -2.66
CA PHE A 140 -5.50 5.87 -3.16
C PHE A 140 -6.92 5.75 -3.73
N SER A 141 -7.10 4.80 -4.62
CA SER A 141 -8.42 4.32 -5.04
C SER A 141 -8.56 2.85 -4.71
N ILE A 142 -9.76 2.43 -4.41
CA ILE A 142 -10.06 1.06 -4.03
C ILE A 142 -11.30 0.58 -4.76
N GLU A 143 -11.23 -0.62 -5.29
CA GLU A 143 -12.34 -1.34 -5.89
C GLU A 143 -12.54 -2.64 -5.12
N VAL A 144 -13.75 -2.95 -4.74
CA VAL A 144 -14.10 -4.18 -4.02
C VAL A 144 -15.30 -4.84 -4.69
N ASP A 145 -15.12 -6.09 -5.07
CA ASP A 145 -16.20 -6.95 -5.53
C ASP A 145 -16.60 -7.91 -4.41
N HIS A 146 -17.88 -7.94 -4.09
CA HIS A 146 -18.44 -8.87 -3.15
C HIS A 146 -18.96 -10.11 -3.88
N VAL A 147 -18.27 -11.23 -3.68
CA VAL A 147 -18.69 -12.51 -4.25
C VAL A 147 -19.53 -13.24 -3.21
N ILE A 148 -20.79 -13.48 -3.55
CA ILE A 148 -21.82 -14.00 -2.62
C ILE A 148 -21.44 -15.39 -2.05
N GLU A 149 -20.62 -16.15 -2.74
CA GLU A 149 -20.32 -17.53 -2.35
C GLU A 149 -19.01 -17.70 -1.58
N ASP A 150 -18.09 -16.73 -1.65
CA ASP A 150 -16.76 -16.97 -1.11
C ASP A 150 -16.17 -15.82 -0.30
N ASN A 151 -16.14 -14.57 -0.76
CA ASN A 151 -15.34 -13.55 -0.07
C ASN A 151 -15.41 -12.18 -0.75
N SER A 152 -15.01 -11.18 -0.01
CA SER A 152 -14.71 -9.88 -0.62
C SER A 152 -13.31 -9.90 -1.23
N THR A 153 -13.21 -9.63 -2.51
CA THR A 153 -11.96 -9.48 -3.24
C THR A 153 -11.83 -8.05 -3.74
N GLY A 154 -10.64 -7.53 -3.77
CA GLY A 154 -10.48 -6.17 -4.24
C GLY A 154 -9.04 -5.81 -4.58
N ASN A 155 -8.90 -4.64 -5.17
CA ASN A 155 -7.64 -4.04 -5.53
C ASN A 155 -7.55 -2.63 -4.96
N ILE A 156 -6.36 -2.27 -4.50
CA ILE A 156 -6.03 -0.89 -4.10
C ILE A 156 -4.98 -0.37 -5.08
N PHE A 157 -5.24 0.80 -5.64
CA PHE A 157 -4.40 1.49 -6.59
C PHE A 157 -3.77 2.75 -6.01
#